data_8845542d4230a98ec2e20fc5b69a1fcf
#
_entry.id   8845542d4230a98ec2e20fc5b69a1fcf
#
_cell.length_a   1.000
_cell.length_b   1.000
_cell.length_c   1.000
_cell.angle_alpha   90.00
_cell.angle_beta   90.00
_cell.angle_gamma   90.00
#
_symmetry.space_group_name_H-M   'P 1'
#
loop_
_entity.id
_entity.type
_entity.pdbx_description
1 polymer ?
#
loop_
_entity_poly.entity_id
_entity_poly.type
_entity_poly.pdbx_seq_one_letter_code
_entity_poly.pdbx_strand_id
1 'polypeptide(L)'
;MVAGLPAVPPSIVITAVDLEGDWGLASFRNEADRLRTETEARAACNNPYKVTLGPNGGVMMYLADQTQPTEVIVKAGPGGQVFIGPPGPPAIVQDRIVISYENNVLVSDWLDPGARERYGTMIFVRCGVA
;
A
#
# COMPACT_ATOMS: atom_id res chain seq x y z
N MET A 1 8.06 36.05 12.28
CA MET A 1 6.93 35.24 11.87
C MET A 1 7.20 34.63 10.50
N VAL A 2 7.04 33.37 10.39
CA VAL A 2 7.30 32.67 9.12
C VAL A 2 6.03 32.50 8.29
N ALA A 3 5.17 33.48 8.31
CA ALA A 3 3.98 33.47 7.48
C ALA A 3 4.39 33.31 6.02
N GLY A 4 3.74 32.44 5.32
CA GLY A 4 4.00 32.24 3.91
C GLY A 4 4.87 31.02 3.59
N LEU A 5 5.46 30.35 4.59
CA LEU A 5 6.11 29.08 4.33
C LEU A 5 5.03 28.01 4.14
N PRO A 6 5.05 27.30 2.99
CA PRO A 6 4.08 26.24 2.80
C PRO A 6 4.30 25.15 3.85
N ALA A 7 3.23 24.58 4.35
CA ALA A 7 3.32 23.41 5.19
C ALA A 7 3.95 22.28 4.37
N VAL A 8 4.97 21.64 4.92
CA VAL A 8 5.54 20.45 4.31
C VAL A 8 4.57 19.31 4.58
N PRO A 9 4.04 18.62 3.54
CA PRO A 9 3.17 17.48 3.79
C PRO A 9 3.91 16.46 4.65
N PRO A 10 3.25 15.81 5.61
CA PRO A 10 3.90 14.76 6.39
C PRO A 10 4.41 13.69 5.46
N SER A 11 5.67 13.30 5.65
CA SER A 11 6.25 12.19 4.90
C SER A 11 5.57 10.89 5.30
N ILE A 12 5.29 10.05 4.33
CA ILE A 12 4.82 8.70 4.60
C ILE A 12 6.00 7.90 5.14
N VAL A 13 5.84 7.34 6.34
CA VAL A 13 6.86 6.50 6.96
C VAL A 13 6.30 5.10 7.08
N ILE A 14 6.90 4.17 6.35
CA ILE A 14 6.50 2.77 6.37
C ILE A 14 7.75 1.90 6.17
N THR A 15 7.81 0.79 6.89
CA THR A 15 8.91 -0.17 6.82
C THR A 15 8.36 -1.56 6.49
N ALA A 16 9.25 -2.50 6.19
CA ALA A 16 8.86 -3.88 5.96
C ALA A 16 8.12 -4.47 7.16
N VAL A 17 8.56 -4.14 8.38
CA VAL A 17 7.92 -4.62 9.60
C VAL A 17 6.49 -4.09 9.72
N ASP A 18 6.25 -2.85 9.28
CA ASP A 18 4.90 -2.29 9.28
C ASP A 18 3.96 -3.04 8.34
N LEU A 19 4.49 -3.59 7.26
CA LEU A 19 3.69 -4.32 6.27
C LEU A 19 3.36 -5.75 6.71
N GLU A 20 4.18 -6.34 7.57
CA GLU A 20 3.94 -7.70 8.02
C GLU A 20 2.64 -7.80 8.81
N GLY A 21 1.86 -8.84 8.56
CA GLY A 21 0.64 -9.11 9.29
C GLY A 21 -0.53 -9.48 8.38
N ASP A 22 -1.71 -9.48 8.96
CA ASP A 22 -2.95 -9.79 8.27
C ASP A 22 -3.69 -8.51 7.96
N TRP A 23 -4.20 -8.42 6.73
CA TRP A 23 -4.88 -7.23 6.22
C TRP A 23 -6.21 -7.60 5.59
N GLY A 24 -7.22 -6.78 5.83
CA GLY A 24 -8.44 -6.82 5.03
C GLY A 24 -8.24 -5.94 3.80
N LEU A 25 -8.65 -6.43 2.64
CA LEU A 25 -8.37 -5.79 1.36
C LEU A 25 -9.64 -5.52 0.60
N ALA A 26 -9.79 -4.31 0.10
CA ALA A 26 -10.84 -3.91 -0.81
C ALA A 26 -10.33 -2.82 -1.75
N SER A 27 -11.11 -2.46 -2.74
CA SER A 27 -10.68 -1.45 -3.71
C SER A 27 -11.82 -0.55 -4.15
N PHE A 28 -11.45 0.64 -4.62
CA PHE A 28 -12.41 1.59 -5.18
C PHE A 28 -11.83 2.26 -6.43
N ARG A 29 -12.71 2.75 -7.28
CA ARG A 29 -12.36 3.52 -8.47
C ARG A 29 -12.84 4.96 -8.39
N ASN A 30 -13.83 5.20 -7.55
CA ASN A 30 -14.42 6.52 -7.35
C ASN A 30 -14.15 6.96 -5.91
N GLU A 31 -13.52 8.11 -5.74
CA GLU A 31 -13.15 8.64 -4.42
C GLU A 31 -14.35 8.75 -3.47
N ALA A 32 -15.55 8.96 -4.02
CA ALA A 32 -16.78 8.99 -3.20
C ALA A 32 -17.05 7.67 -2.48
N ASP A 33 -16.46 6.57 -2.95
CA ASP A 33 -16.65 5.24 -2.38
C ASP A 33 -15.61 4.88 -1.31
N ARG A 34 -14.67 5.77 -1.03
CA ARG A 34 -13.53 5.45 -0.16
C ARG A 34 -13.94 4.96 1.22
N LEU A 35 -14.86 5.67 1.90
CA LEU A 35 -15.28 5.28 3.25
C LEU A 35 -16.01 3.95 3.27
N ARG A 36 -16.86 3.71 2.30
CA ARG A 36 -17.55 2.43 2.17
C ARG A 36 -16.54 1.31 1.93
N THR A 37 -15.55 1.55 1.07
CA THR A 37 -14.52 0.58 0.75
C THR A 37 -13.67 0.23 1.97
N GLU A 38 -13.37 1.20 2.82
CA GLU A 38 -12.65 0.95 4.07
C GLU A 38 -13.46 0.00 4.98
N THR A 39 -14.76 0.18 5.06
CA THR A 39 -15.64 -0.72 5.81
C THR A 39 -15.62 -2.13 5.21
N GLU A 40 -15.66 -2.23 3.88
CA GLU A 40 -15.58 -3.52 3.19
C GLU A 40 -14.23 -4.20 3.46
N ALA A 41 -13.13 -3.43 3.47
CA ALA A 41 -11.81 -3.96 3.79
C ALA A 41 -11.77 -4.53 5.21
N ARG A 42 -12.36 -3.84 6.19
CA ARG A 42 -12.45 -4.38 7.56
C ARG A 42 -13.22 -5.68 7.61
N ALA A 43 -14.32 -5.77 6.88
CA ALA A 43 -15.11 -7.01 6.81
C ALA A 43 -14.31 -8.15 6.16
N ALA A 44 -13.38 -7.84 5.28
CA ALA A 44 -12.55 -8.84 4.62
C ALA A 44 -11.50 -9.46 5.55
N CYS A 45 -11.38 -9.00 6.79
CA CYS A 45 -10.50 -9.63 7.77
C CYS A 45 -10.92 -11.06 8.14
N ASN A 46 -12.13 -11.49 7.78
CA ASN A 46 -12.53 -12.89 7.93
C ASN A 46 -11.83 -13.81 6.93
N ASN A 47 -11.19 -13.26 5.89
CA ASN A 47 -10.37 -13.98 4.93
C ASN A 47 -9.17 -13.08 4.58
N PRO A 48 -8.19 -12.95 5.49
CA PRO A 48 -7.19 -11.90 5.38
C PRO A 48 -6.18 -12.14 4.28
N TYR A 49 -5.69 -11.04 3.73
CA TYR A 49 -4.49 -10.98 2.90
C TYR A 49 -3.30 -11.01 3.85
N LYS A 50 -2.51 -12.07 3.78
CA LYS A 50 -1.39 -12.29 4.70
C LYS A 50 -0.09 -11.76 4.09
N VAL A 51 0.63 -10.95 4.84
CA VAL A 51 1.96 -10.46 4.47
C VAL A 51 2.95 -11.02 5.48
N THR A 52 3.91 -11.79 5.00
CA THR A 52 4.96 -12.39 5.85
C THR A 52 6.30 -11.76 5.54
N LEU A 53 7.24 -11.87 6.48
CA LEU A 53 8.59 -11.38 6.23
C LEU A 53 9.27 -12.22 5.16
N GLY A 54 10.02 -11.56 4.28
CA GLY A 54 10.78 -12.21 3.24
C GLY A 54 12.20 -12.57 3.70
N PRO A 55 12.87 -13.47 2.98
CA PRO A 55 14.20 -13.94 3.37
C PRO A 55 15.30 -12.89 3.23
N ASN A 56 15.07 -11.81 2.48
CA ASN A 56 16.08 -10.78 2.20
C ASN A 56 15.74 -9.43 2.83
N GLY A 57 14.93 -9.42 3.88
CA GLY A 57 14.59 -8.19 4.60
C GLY A 57 13.37 -7.45 4.06
N GLY A 58 12.74 -7.98 3.03
CA GLY A 58 11.48 -7.45 2.52
C GLY A 58 10.28 -8.20 3.09
N VAL A 59 9.17 -8.13 2.39
CA VAL A 59 7.96 -8.86 2.73
C VAL A 59 7.40 -9.57 1.50
N MET A 60 6.64 -10.63 1.73
CA MET A 60 6.02 -11.40 0.66
C MET A 60 4.64 -10.84 0.37
N MET A 61 4.47 -10.32 -0.83
CA MET A 61 3.20 -9.77 -1.31
C MET A 61 2.97 -10.20 -2.75
N TYR A 62 1.71 -10.16 -3.18
CA TYR A 62 1.38 -10.49 -4.56
C TYR A 62 1.59 -9.26 -5.44
N LEU A 63 2.32 -9.43 -6.54
CA LEU A 63 2.33 -8.46 -7.63
C LEU A 63 1.03 -8.59 -8.42
N ALA A 64 0.75 -7.60 -9.27
CA ALA A 64 -0.45 -7.63 -10.09
C ALA A 64 -0.51 -8.91 -10.94
N ASP A 65 -1.67 -9.56 -10.97
CA ASP A 65 -1.94 -10.76 -11.77
C ASP A 65 -1.10 -11.99 -11.42
N GLN A 66 -0.43 -11.99 -10.26
CA GLN A 66 0.38 -13.12 -9.81
C GLN A 66 -0.42 -14.01 -8.88
N THR A 67 -0.15 -15.33 -8.96
CA THR A 67 -0.77 -16.32 -8.09
C THR A 67 0.14 -16.78 -6.96
N GLN A 68 1.40 -16.33 -6.97
CA GLN A 68 2.39 -16.62 -5.93
C GLN A 68 2.94 -15.31 -5.38
N PRO A 69 3.22 -15.25 -4.08
CA PRO A 69 3.83 -14.05 -3.51
C PRO A 69 5.27 -13.88 -4.00
N THR A 70 5.67 -12.62 -4.09
CA THR A 70 7.04 -12.22 -4.45
C THR A 70 7.57 -11.35 -3.33
N GLU A 71 8.86 -11.47 -3.03
CA GLU A 71 9.46 -10.57 -2.05
C GLU A 71 9.52 -9.16 -2.60
N VAL A 72 8.94 -8.21 -1.87
CA VAL A 72 8.92 -6.80 -2.21
C VAL A 72 9.59 -5.99 -1.12
N ILE A 73 10.07 -4.82 -1.48
CA ILE A 73 10.72 -3.89 -0.57
C ILE A 73 10.02 -2.55 -0.61
N VAL A 74 10.22 -1.77 0.45
CA VAL A 74 9.78 -0.37 0.50
C VAL A 74 10.88 0.48 -0.11
N LYS A 75 10.51 1.34 -1.05
CA LYS A 75 11.45 2.18 -1.79
C LYS A 75 11.11 3.64 -1.61
N ALA A 76 12.13 4.45 -1.34
CA ALA A 76 11.98 5.91 -1.28
C ALA A 76 12.22 6.48 -2.68
N GLY A 77 11.27 7.29 -3.15
CA GLY A 77 11.40 8.01 -4.40
C GLY A 77 11.60 9.51 -4.17
N PRO A 78 11.74 10.29 -5.24
CA PRO A 78 11.89 11.74 -5.12
C PRO A 78 10.64 12.39 -4.53
N GLY A 79 10.83 13.51 -3.84
CA GLY A 79 9.71 14.27 -3.30
C GLY A 79 8.95 13.60 -2.17
N GLY A 80 9.56 12.66 -1.46
CA GLY A 80 8.91 11.96 -0.36
C GLY A 80 7.96 10.84 -0.80
N GLN A 81 7.95 10.50 -2.09
CA GLN A 81 7.14 9.39 -2.58
C GLN A 81 7.66 8.06 -2.03
N VAL A 82 6.74 7.14 -1.79
CA VAL A 82 7.05 5.80 -1.29
C VAL A 82 6.43 4.77 -2.23
N PHE A 83 7.22 3.77 -2.58
CA PHE A 83 6.80 2.68 -3.46
C PHE A 83 7.04 1.34 -2.78
N ILE A 84 6.25 0.36 -3.14
CA ILE A 84 6.42 -1.02 -2.70
C ILE A 84 6.46 -1.89 -3.95
N GLY A 85 7.54 -2.65 -4.11
CA GLY A 85 7.68 -3.50 -5.28
C GLY A 85 8.90 -4.38 -5.21
N PRO A 86 9.17 -5.18 -6.26
CA PRO A 86 10.33 -6.06 -6.29
C PRO A 86 11.62 -5.25 -6.21
N PRO A 87 12.75 -5.87 -5.79
CA PRO A 87 14.02 -5.16 -5.72
C PRO A 87 14.35 -4.45 -7.03
N GLY A 88 14.89 -3.23 -6.91
CA GLY A 88 15.22 -2.38 -8.04
C GLY A 88 14.97 -0.92 -7.70
N PRO A 89 15.14 -0.01 -8.67
CA PRO A 89 14.90 1.41 -8.44
C PRO A 89 13.43 1.69 -8.15
N PRO A 90 13.13 2.85 -7.52
CA PRO A 90 11.72 3.21 -7.29
C PRO A 90 11.02 3.55 -8.61
N ALA A 91 9.70 3.39 -8.61
CA ALA A 91 8.81 3.74 -9.72
C ALA A 91 9.00 2.87 -10.97
N ILE A 92 9.36 1.60 -10.79
CA ILE A 92 9.25 0.65 -11.90
C ILE A 92 7.80 0.21 -12.08
N VAL A 93 7.48 -0.34 -13.25
CA VAL A 93 6.09 -0.64 -13.62
C VAL A 93 5.41 -1.62 -12.65
N GLN A 94 6.18 -2.51 -12.02
CA GLN A 94 5.64 -3.49 -11.07
C GLN A 94 5.44 -2.93 -9.66
N ASP A 95 5.85 -1.69 -9.42
CA ASP A 95 5.66 -1.06 -8.12
C ASP A 95 4.22 -0.60 -7.93
N ARG A 96 3.83 -0.49 -6.68
CA ARG A 96 2.66 0.29 -6.28
C ARG A 96 3.15 1.53 -5.53
N ILE A 97 2.50 2.65 -5.76
CA ILE A 97 2.78 3.87 -5.01
C ILE A 97 1.90 3.90 -3.76
N VAL A 98 2.51 4.24 -2.63
CA VAL A 98 1.76 4.41 -1.38
C VAL A 98 1.15 5.80 -1.39
N ILE A 99 -0.18 5.87 -1.34
CA ILE A 99 -0.92 7.14 -1.29
C ILE A 99 -0.98 7.64 0.14
N SER A 100 -1.25 6.74 1.09
CA SER A 100 -1.29 7.09 2.51
C SER A 100 -1.06 5.84 3.36
N TYR A 101 -0.53 6.06 4.55
CA TYR A 101 -0.41 5.03 5.57
C TYR A 101 -0.56 5.70 6.94
N GLU A 102 -1.69 5.51 7.56
CA GLU A 102 -1.99 6.04 8.89
C GLU A 102 -3.12 5.24 9.54
N ASN A 103 -3.12 5.19 10.85
CA ASN A 103 -4.19 4.52 11.62
C ASN A 103 -4.41 3.06 11.17
N ASN A 104 -3.32 2.37 10.82
CA ASN A 104 -3.36 0.97 10.35
C ASN A 104 -4.13 0.79 9.05
N VAL A 105 -4.22 1.84 8.24
CA VAL A 105 -4.83 1.82 6.91
C VAL A 105 -3.78 2.23 5.87
N LEU A 106 -3.54 1.35 4.92
CA LEU A 106 -2.62 1.56 3.81
C LEU A 106 -3.44 1.73 2.52
N VAL A 107 -3.20 2.81 1.81
CA VAL A 107 -3.85 3.05 0.51
C VAL A 107 -2.76 3.11 -0.56
N SER A 108 -2.94 2.38 -1.64
CA SER A 108 -1.96 2.30 -2.71
C SER A 108 -2.60 2.16 -4.08
N ASP A 109 -1.87 2.61 -5.10
CA ASP A 109 -2.22 2.41 -6.51
C ASP A 109 -1.12 1.63 -7.22
N TRP A 110 -1.50 0.79 -8.16
CA TRP A 110 -0.54 0.20 -9.08
C TRP A 110 -0.03 1.27 -10.06
N LEU A 111 1.26 1.22 -10.37
CA LEU A 111 1.83 2.10 -11.40
C LEU A 111 1.48 1.63 -12.80
N ASP A 112 1.40 0.31 -13.00
CA ASP A 112 0.96 -0.26 -14.28
C ASP A 112 -0.46 0.22 -14.57
N PRO A 113 -0.69 0.98 -15.65
CA PRO A 113 -2.04 1.49 -15.97
C PRO A 113 -3.07 0.40 -16.15
N GLY A 114 -2.70 -0.73 -16.74
CA GLY A 114 -3.60 -1.87 -16.91
C GLY A 114 -4.01 -2.48 -15.58
N ALA A 115 -3.06 -2.64 -14.66
CA ALA A 115 -3.35 -3.15 -13.33
C ALA A 115 -4.23 -2.17 -12.55
N ARG A 116 -3.94 -0.87 -12.64
CA ARG A 116 -4.76 0.15 -11.99
C ARG A 116 -6.20 0.12 -12.50
N GLU A 117 -6.38 -0.06 -13.80
CA GLU A 117 -7.71 -0.15 -14.38
C GLU A 117 -8.46 -1.38 -13.88
N ARG A 118 -7.78 -2.55 -13.79
CA ARG A 118 -8.40 -3.79 -13.33
C ARG A 118 -8.73 -3.79 -11.84
N TYR A 119 -7.81 -3.29 -11.02
CA TYR A 119 -7.90 -3.44 -9.56
C TYR A 119 -8.36 -2.19 -8.82
N GLY A 120 -8.23 -1.00 -9.44
CA GLY A 120 -8.58 0.26 -8.78
C GLY A 120 -7.57 0.63 -7.69
N THR A 121 -7.94 1.59 -6.85
CA THR A 121 -7.15 1.98 -5.69
C THR A 121 -7.39 0.99 -4.56
N MET A 122 -6.32 0.46 -3.99
CA MET A 122 -6.38 -0.62 -3.01
C MET A 122 -6.32 -0.05 -1.60
N ILE A 123 -7.23 -0.51 -0.74
CA ILE A 123 -7.21 -0.20 0.69
C ILE A 123 -6.90 -1.47 1.46
N PHE A 124 -5.88 -1.39 2.31
CA PHE A 124 -5.49 -2.45 3.24
C PHE A 124 -5.77 -1.96 4.65
N VAL A 125 -6.61 -2.67 5.38
CA VAL A 125 -6.89 -2.36 6.79
C VAL A 125 -6.30 -3.48 7.63
N ARG A 126 -5.46 -3.10 8.61
CA ARG A 126 -4.81 -4.10 9.47
C ARG A 126 -5.87 -4.82 10.29
N CYS A 127 -5.83 -6.15 10.25
CA CYS A 127 -6.73 -7.00 11.04
C CYS A 127 -6.21 -7.16 12.47
N GLY A 128 -7.13 -7.40 13.41
CA GLY A 128 -6.76 -7.68 14.79
C GLY A 128 -6.42 -6.46 15.64
N VAL A 129 -6.63 -5.26 15.14
CA VAL A 129 -6.45 -4.02 15.91
C VAL A 129 -7.82 -3.49 16.34
N ALA A 130 -7.84 -2.92 17.55
CA ALA A 130 -9.06 -2.35 18.10
C ALA A 130 -9.37 -0.97 17.48
#